data_70713e25f1046dda780d28b5c18e9a4e
#
_entry.id   70713e25f1046dda780d28b5c18e9a4e
#
_cell.length_a   1.000
_cell.length_b   1.000
_cell.length_c   1.000
_cell.angle_alpha   90.00
_cell.angle_beta   90.00
_cell.angle_gamma   90.00
#
_symmetry.space_group_name_H-M   'P 1'
#
loop_
_entity.id
_entity.type
_entity.pdbx_description
1 polymer ?
#
loop_
_entity_poly.entity_id
_entity_poly.type
_entity_poly.pdbx_seq_one_letter_code
_entity_poly.pdbx_strand_id
1 'polypeptide(L)'
;MTKSLIFLMIFLISSALNGVLASDQIVITADRLNVRDGVWGKKHGKVFEGQQFEVAQKKEEWAQIEYELGKLGWISLDYARPALQTTSGKNITLTQFCAKVDTEFKKLGWKDISCQSDDWQSTWHSEKGQPLIYKVFGDESSTHTTLLVCSVHSDEDTTYHCFRFMELLRSNQELIQQRLVLIPLLNPDGFFSQPRSRTNANGVDLNRNLPTKDWATLAHRQWKWSYQQNPRYNPGKGAGSEKENQFLVSLILQYKPDKIVSLHSPLDFLDLDYMDKREGDEELLAVRKRAWFQAQSFAEQSGTRFRDYRTFPGSLGRFGDEWKIPIYTLEFPEKPGRQAAKEFERFKSAMLELFNTNLSTQPTALNNEQDKDQLL
;
A
#
# COMPACT_ATOMS: atom_id res chain seq x y z
N MET A 1 62.40 -44.97 0.82
CA MET A 1 61.31 -45.29 1.76
C MET A 1 60.85 -44.00 2.40
N THR A 2 59.90 -43.34 1.78
CA THR A 2 59.29 -42.15 2.34
C THR A 2 57.79 -42.20 2.03
N LYS A 3 56.97 -42.39 3.07
CA LYS A 3 55.53 -42.47 3.00
C LYS A 3 54.96 -41.04 2.96
N SER A 4 54.33 -40.67 1.84
CA SER A 4 53.51 -39.46 1.76
C SER A 4 52.12 -39.71 2.37
N LEU A 5 51.76 -38.96 3.41
CA LEU A 5 50.44 -38.91 3.96
C LEU A 5 49.64 -37.85 3.16
N ILE A 6 48.60 -38.30 2.47
CA ILE A 6 47.60 -37.43 1.84
C ILE A 6 46.58 -37.12 2.90
N PHE A 7 46.50 -35.83 3.32
CA PHE A 7 45.44 -35.31 4.16
C PHE A 7 44.22 -34.98 3.28
N LEU A 8 43.17 -35.76 3.44
CA LEU A 8 41.88 -35.53 2.80
C LEU A 8 41.09 -34.50 3.65
N MET A 9 41.06 -33.25 3.19
CA MET A 9 40.28 -32.21 3.81
C MET A 9 38.82 -32.34 3.35
N ILE A 10 37.99 -32.92 4.21
CA ILE A 10 36.53 -32.95 3.99
C ILE A 10 35.98 -31.54 4.29
N PHE A 11 35.62 -30.82 3.23
CA PHE A 11 34.82 -29.61 3.34
C PHE A 11 33.36 -30.00 3.69
N LEU A 12 33.02 -29.90 4.95
CA LEU A 12 31.61 -29.88 5.39
C LEU A 12 30.99 -28.56 4.93
N ILE A 13 30.26 -28.61 3.82
CA ILE A 13 29.37 -27.53 3.43
C ILE A 13 28.19 -27.58 4.42
N SER A 14 28.26 -26.73 5.44
CA SER A 14 27.14 -26.43 6.29
C SER A 14 26.14 -25.63 5.44
N SER A 15 25.12 -26.30 4.95
CA SER A 15 23.91 -25.65 4.44
C SER A 15 23.22 -24.97 5.60
N ALA A 16 23.56 -23.70 5.83
CA ALA A 16 22.74 -22.83 6.67
C ALA A 16 21.36 -22.71 5.99
N LEU A 17 20.38 -23.42 6.51
CA LEU A 17 18.98 -23.08 6.32
C LEU A 17 18.81 -21.65 6.80
N ASN A 18 18.72 -20.71 5.88
CA ASN A 18 18.21 -19.37 6.14
C ASN A 18 16.71 -19.52 6.49
N GLY A 19 16.45 -19.86 7.75
CA GLY A 19 15.17 -19.56 8.34
C GLY A 19 15.02 -18.03 8.27
N VAL A 20 14.05 -17.56 7.53
CA VAL A 20 13.58 -16.16 7.62
C VAL A 20 13.21 -15.95 9.07
N LEU A 21 14.08 -15.30 9.83
CA LEU A 21 13.78 -14.82 11.17
C LEU A 21 12.62 -13.84 10.99
N ALA A 22 11.51 -14.10 11.67
CA ALA A 22 10.42 -13.13 11.74
C ALA A 22 11.02 -11.78 12.12
N SER A 23 10.84 -10.76 11.27
CA SER A 23 11.37 -9.43 11.53
C SER A 23 10.79 -8.93 12.85
N ASP A 24 11.65 -8.49 13.77
CA ASP A 24 11.22 -7.87 15.02
C ASP A 24 10.48 -6.56 14.67
N GLN A 25 9.18 -6.57 14.80
CA GLN A 25 8.37 -5.36 14.63
C GLN A 25 8.16 -4.66 15.97
N ILE A 26 8.17 -3.34 15.96
CA ILE A 26 7.94 -2.52 17.15
C ILE A 26 6.86 -1.47 16.91
N VAL A 27 6.14 -1.11 17.96
CA VAL A 27 5.13 -0.03 17.99
C VAL A 27 5.66 1.09 18.86
N ILE A 28 5.58 2.32 18.38
CA ILE A 28 5.91 3.52 19.17
C ILE A 28 4.82 3.75 20.24
N THR A 29 5.24 3.99 21.47
CA THR A 29 4.34 4.21 22.63
C THR A 29 4.35 5.66 23.13
N ALA A 30 5.26 6.49 22.65
CA ALA A 30 5.30 7.90 22.99
C ALA A 30 4.53 8.74 21.97
N ASP A 31 3.79 9.77 22.40
CA ASP A 31 3.09 10.71 21.53
C ASP A 31 3.99 11.21 20.38
N ARG A 32 5.26 11.41 20.68
CA ARG A 32 6.27 11.85 19.74
C ARG A 32 7.67 11.40 20.17
N LEU A 33 8.34 10.61 19.35
CA LEU A 33 9.68 10.10 19.58
C LEU A 33 10.66 10.69 18.55
N ASN A 34 11.83 11.14 19.02
CA ASN A 34 12.87 11.63 18.11
C ASN A 34 13.60 10.46 17.46
N VAL A 35 13.80 10.57 16.15
CA VAL A 35 14.71 9.73 15.38
C VAL A 35 16.08 10.40 15.32
N ARG A 36 17.16 9.61 15.45
CA ARG A 36 18.52 10.09 15.53
C ARG A 36 19.41 9.47 14.45
N ASP A 37 20.51 10.16 14.12
CA ASP A 37 21.51 9.67 13.16
C ASP A 37 22.38 8.53 13.70
N GLY A 38 22.35 8.30 15.02
CA GLY A 38 23.06 7.22 15.71
C GLY A 38 22.52 7.03 17.13
N VAL A 39 22.99 6.01 17.82
CA VAL A 39 22.76 5.81 19.27
C VAL A 39 23.29 7.05 20.01
N TRP A 40 22.41 7.76 20.71
CA TRP A 40 22.67 9.07 21.34
C TRP A 40 23.03 10.18 20.36
N GLY A 41 22.88 9.97 19.05
CA GLY A 41 23.23 10.92 18.00
C GLY A 41 22.29 12.14 17.93
N LYS A 42 22.51 12.98 16.92
CA LYS A 42 21.71 14.19 16.69
C LYS A 42 20.30 13.81 16.23
N LYS A 43 19.32 14.62 16.61
CA LYS A 43 17.93 14.47 16.18
C LYS A 43 17.80 14.91 14.72
N HIS A 44 17.22 14.07 13.86
CA HIS A 44 17.00 14.41 12.45
C HIS A 44 15.62 13.98 11.91
N GLY A 45 14.81 13.34 12.74
CA GLY A 45 13.46 12.96 12.40
C GLY A 45 12.58 12.76 13.62
N LYS A 46 11.33 12.40 13.39
CA LYS A 46 10.34 12.11 14.43
C LYS A 46 9.42 10.99 13.97
N VAL A 47 9.01 10.15 14.91
CA VAL A 47 7.93 9.17 14.76
C VAL A 47 6.93 9.38 15.90
N PHE A 48 5.72 8.84 15.75
CA PHE A 48 4.59 9.15 16.62
C PHE A 48 3.96 7.88 17.18
N GLU A 49 3.18 8.04 18.26
CA GLU A 49 2.47 6.96 18.91
C GLU A 49 1.65 6.13 17.90
N GLY A 50 1.69 4.82 18.07
CA GLY A 50 0.97 3.85 17.23
C GLY A 50 1.67 3.49 15.93
N GLN A 51 2.67 4.24 15.46
CA GLN A 51 3.43 3.85 14.29
C GLN A 51 4.20 2.55 14.56
N GLN A 52 4.20 1.67 13.54
CA GLN A 52 4.95 0.41 13.58
C GLN A 52 6.10 0.44 12.59
N PHE A 53 7.20 -0.20 12.99
CA PHE A 53 8.41 -0.27 12.18
C PHE A 53 9.03 -1.66 12.29
N GLU A 54 9.59 -2.13 11.17
CA GLU A 54 10.53 -3.24 11.19
C GLU A 54 11.87 -2.76 11.74
N VAL A 55 12.48 -3.59 12.59
CA VAL A 55 13.77 -3.28 13.17
C VAL A 55 14.86 -3.80 12.24
N ALA A 56 15.55 -2.87 11.58
CA ALA A 56 16.69 -3.19 10.70
C ALA A 56 17.91 -3.65 11.52
N GLN A 57 18.12 -3.06 12.71
CA GLN A 57 19.21 -3.38 13.61
C GLN A 57 18.87 -3.01 15.05
N LYS A 58 19.37 -3.79 16.03
CA LYS A 58 19.29 -3.46 17.46
C LYS A 58 20.70 -3.22 18.02
N LYS A 59 20.80 -2.23 18.91
CA LYS A 59 22.01 -1.98 19.67
C LYS A 59 21.62 -1.47 21.06
N GLU A 60 21.83 -2.31 22.10
CA GLU A 60 21.40 -2.02 23.47
C GLU A 60 19.90 -1.64 23.49
N GLU A 61 19.53 -0.53 24.11
CA GLU A 61 18.17 0.00 24.20
C GLU A 61 17.77 0.83 22.98
N TRP A 62 18.37 0.59 21.80
CA TRP A 62 18.10 1.31 20.56
C TRP A 62 17.73 0.35 19.43
N ALA A 63 16.81 0.82 18.57
CA ALA A 63 16.47 0.16 17.32
C ALA A 63 16.69 1.10 16.15
N GLN A 64 17.27 0.58 15.07
CA GLN A 64 17.31 1.27 13.80
C GLN A 64 16.07 0.91 12.99
N ILE A 65 15.38 1.92 12.50
CA ILE A 65 14.15 1.81 11.72
C ILE A 65 14.26 2.63 10.45
N GLU A 66 13.53 2.25 9.40
CA GLU A 66 13.29 3.11 8.25
C GLU A 66 12.09 4.01 8.58
N TYR A 67 12.34 5.27 8.91
CA TYR A 67 11.30 6.22 9.37
C TYR A 67 10.76 7.11 8.23
N GLU A 68 11.50 7.21 7.11
CA GLU A 68 11.10 7.75 5.81
C GLU A 68 11.73 6.87 4.73
N LEU A 69 11.17 6.85 3.52
CA LEU A 69 11.66 6.00 2.43
C LEU A 69 13.16 6.22 2.17
N GLY A 70 13.93 5.15 2.32
CA GLY A 70 15.40 5.18 2.17
C GLY A 70 16.14 5.84 3.33
N LYS A 71 15.46 6.34 4.38
CA LYS A 71 16.08 7.00 5.53
C LYS A 71 16.04 6.14 6.77
N LEU A 72 17.18 5.61 7.14
CA LEU A 72 17.35 4.89 8.40
C LEU A 72 17.66 5.85 9.54
N GLY A 73 17.15 5.54 10.73
CA GLY A 73 17.44 6.29 11.93
C GLY A 73 17.21 5.48 13.20
N TRP A 74 17.78 5.94 14.30
CA TRP A 74 17.78 5.27 15.59
C TRP A 74 16.73 5.87 16.52
N ILE A 75 15.96 5.00 17.18
CA ILE A 75 14.99 5.34 18.22
C ILE A 75 15.30 4.57 19.51
N SER A 76 14.96 5.16 20.66
CA SER A 76 15.05 4.45 21.94
C SER A 76 13.90 3.46 22.10
N LEU A 77 14.21 2.23 22.48
CA LEU A 77 13.25 1.17 22.79
C LEU A 77 12.48 1.41 24.10
N ASP A 78 12.91 2.34 24.96
CA ASP A 78 12.13 2.78 26.12
C ASP A 78 10.76 3.34 25.75
N TYR A 79 10.63 3.82 24.50
CA TYR A 79 9.42 4.43 23.95
C TYR A 79 8.83 3.61 22.79
N ALA A 80 9.17 2.32 22.75
CA ALA A 80 8.62 1.37 21.81
C ALA A 80 8.40 0.02 22.51
N ARG A 81 7.42 -0.73 22.05
CA ARG A 81 7.17 -2.10 22.52
C ARG A 81 7.18 -3.04 21.32
N PRO A 82 7.46 -4.33 21.52
CA PRO A 82 7.23 -5.31 20.46
C PRO A 82 5.81 -5.14 19.91
N ALA A 83 5.66 -5.14 18.59
CA ALA A 83 4.35 -5.18 17.98
C ALA A 83 3.72 -6.51 18.38
N LEU A 84 2.90 -6.47 19.42
CA LEU A 84 2.11 -7.64 19.79
C LEU A 84 1.19 -7.91 18.58
N GLN A 85 1.35 -9.06 17.96
CA GLN A 85 0.28 -9.65 17.19
C GLN A 85 -0.85 -9.94 18.21
N THR A 86 -1.65 -8.94 18.49
CA THR A 86 -2.79 -9.09 19.39
C THR A 86 -3.83 -9.92 18.67
N THR A 87 -3.81 -11.20 18.93
CA THR A 87 -4.87 -12.14 18.57
C THR A 87 -6.08 -11.88 19.46
N SER A 88 -6.81 -10.81 19.22
CA SER A 88 -8.13 -10.63 19.84
C SER A 88 -9.23 -11.26 18.98
N GLY A 89 -8.95 -12.35 18.37
CA GLY A 89 -9.84 -13.20 17.59
C GLY A 89 -9.09 -14.44 17.16
N LYS A 90 -9.78 -15.54 16.97
CA LYS A 90 -9.17 -16.75 16.40
C LYS A 90 -8.82 -16.43 14.95
N ASN A 91 -7.54 -16.26 14.62
CA ASN A 91 -7.10 -16.08 13.23
C ASN A 91 -7.63 -17.23 12.39
N ILE A 92 -8.24 -16.90 11.25
CA ILE A 92 -8.73 -17.90 10.31
C ILE A 92 -7.65 -18.20 9.26
N THR A 93 -7.67 -19.42 8.73
CA THR A 93 -6.73 -19.82 7.67
C THR A 93 -7.10 -19.15 6.33
N LEU A 94 -6.15 -19.09 5.39
CA LEU A 94 -6.42 -18.59 4.03
C LEU A 94 -7.56 -19.36 3.35
N THR A 95 -7.63 -20.69 3.52
CA THR A 95 -8.73 -21.52 2.99
C THR A 95 -10.08 -21.11 3.56
N GLN A 96 -10.17 -20.90 4.88
CA GLN A 96 -11.40 -20.44 5.53
C GLN A 96 -11.79 -19.02 5.09
N PHE A 97 -10.78 -18.16 4.95
CA PHE A 97 -10.98 -16.79 4.46
C PHE A 97 -11.53 -16.78 3.03
N CYS A 98 -10.90 -17.51 2.10
CA CYS A 98 -11.35 -17.60 0.71
C CYS A 98 -12.76 -18.18 0.60
N ALA A 99 -13.09 -19.22 1.36
CA ALA A 99 -14.46 -19.75 1.39
C ALA A 99 -15.51 -18.72 1.85
N LYS A 100 -15.11 -17.84 2.79
CA LYS A 100 -15.93 -16.73 3.26
C LYS A 100 -16.08 -15.63 2.21
N VAL A 101 -14.99 -15.26 1.53
CA VAL A 101 -14.98 -14.30 0.42
C VAL A 101 -15.88 -14.77 -0.71
N ASP A 102 -15.75 -16.03 -1.14
CA ASP A 102 -16.59 -16.62 -2.20
C ASP A 102 -18.08 -16.64 -1.83
N THR A 103 -18.38 -16.81 -0.55
CA THR A 103 -19.76 -16.72 -0.05
C THR A 103 -20.32 -15.30 -0.25
N GLU A 104 -19.53 -14.27 0.03
CA GLU A 104 -19.94 -12.88 -0.22
C GLU A 104 -20.04 -12.58 -1.72
N PHE A 105 -19.13 -13.08 -2.55
CA PHE A 105 -19.21 -12.93 -4.02
C PHE A 105 -20.51 -13.51 -4.58
N LYS A 106 -20.91 -14.68 -4.11
CA LYS A 106 -22.20 -15.31 -4.49
C LYS A 106 -23.40 -14.44 -4.12
N LYS A 107 -23.40 -13.84 -2.91
CA LYS A 107 -24.47 -12.93 -2.48
C LYS A 107 -24.55 -11.67 -3.34
N LEU A 108 -23.39 -11.19 -3.85
CA LEU A 108 -23.27 -10.02 -4.72
C LEU A 108 -23.58 -10.33 -6.18
N GLY A 109 -23.70 -11.61 -6.53
CA GLY A 109 -23.88 -12.04 -7.91
C GLY A 109 -22.61 -12.01 -8.75
N TRP A 110 -21.43 -11.87 -8.13
CA TRP A 110 -20.13 -11.94 -8.79
C TRP A 110 -19.74 -13.39 -9.02
N LYS A 111 -20.00 -13.89 -10.23
CA LYS A 111 -19.85 -15.31 -10.59
C LYS A 111 -18.56 -15.61 -11.35
N ASP A 112 -17.88 -14.58 -11.81
CA ASP A 112 -16.73 -14.62 -12.70
C ASP A 112 -15.39 -14.35 -11.97
N ILE A 113 -15.43 -14.38 -10.64
CA ILE A 113 -14.27 -14.25 -9.75
C ILE A 113 -14.34 -15.29 -8.64
N SER A 114 -13.18 -15.67 -8.13
CA SER A 114 -13.02 -16.60 -7.01
C SER A 114 -11.81 -16.26 -6.15
N CYS A 115 -11.84 -16.68 -4.89
CA CYS A 115 -10.70 -16.60 -3.99
C CYS A 115 -10.08 -17.99 -3.83
N GLN A 116 -8.90 -18.21 -4.39
CA GLN A 116 -8.14 -19.46 -4.21
C GLN A 116 -7.05 -19.23 -3.20
N SER A 117 -7.00 -20.04 -2.13
CA SER A 117 -6.07 -19.85 -1.01
C SER A 117 -4.59 -19.85 -1.42
N ASP A 118 -4.24 -20.64 -2.43
CA ASP A 118 -2.86 -20.83 -2.89
C ASP A 118 -2.33 -19.63 -3.70
N ASP A 119 -3.22 -18.73 -4.11
CA ASP A 119 -2.84 -17.52 -4.82
C ASP A 119 -2.18 -16.47 -3.90
N TRP A 120 -2.48 -16.48 -2.61
CA TRP A 120 -2.25 -15.37 -1.73
C TRP A 120 -1.11 -15.57 -0.74
N GLN A 121 -0.36 -14.51 -0.53
CA GLN A 121 0.53 -14.35 0.60
C GLN A 121 -0.20 -13.61 1.71
N SER A 122 0.05 -13.98 2.96
CA SER A 122 -0.50 -13.29 4.13
C SER A 122 0.41 -13.52 5.34
N THR A 123 0.88 -12.43 5.91
CA THR A 123 1.68 -12.42 7.14
C THR A 123 1.00 -11.60 8.25
N TRP A 124 -0.05 -10.87 7.89
CA TRP A 124 -0.79 -9.98 8.75
C TRP A 124 -2.26 -10.40 8.86
N HIS A 125 -2.90 -9.95 9.94
CA HIS A 125 -4.34 -10.14 10.16
C HIS A 125 -4.98 -8.82 10.58
N SER A 126 -6.22 -8.60 10.15
CA SER A 126 -7.06 -7.49 10.59
C SER A 126 -7.39 -7.58 12.08
N GLU A 127 -8.10 -6.59 12.59
CA GLU A 127 -8.50 -6.55 14.01
C GLU A 127 -9.37 -7.75 14.41
N LYS A 128 -10.24 -8.25 13.51
CA LYS A 128 -11.07 -9.45 13.74
C LYS A 128 -10.42 -10.76 13.27
N GLY A 129 -9.11 -10.76 13.02
CA GLY A 129 -8.36 -11.97 12.67
C GLY A 129 -8.55 -12.45 11.22
N GLN A 130 -9.03 -11.59 10.31
CA GLN A 130 -9.06 -11.91 8.88
C GLN A 130 -7.66 -11.76 8.28
N PRO A 131 -7.16 -12.70 7.46
CA PRO A 131 -5.91 -12.52 6.75
C PRO A 131 -5.91 -11.24 5.88
N LEU A 132 -4.82 -10.46 5.96
CA LEU A 132 -4.54 -9.39 5.02
C LEU A 132 -3.70 -9.98 3.89
N ILE A 133 -4.25 -10.02 2.69
CA ILE A 133 -3.73 -10.81 1.58
C ILE A 133 -3.17 -9.92 0.46
N TYR A 134 -2.11 -10.42 -0.19
CA TYR A 134 -1.55 -9.81 -1.39
C TYR A 134 -0.95 -10.86 -2.34
N LYS A 135 -0.70 -10.47 -3.58
CA LYS A 135 -0.02 -11.28 -4.60
C LYS A 135 0.97 -10.42 -5.37
N VAL A 136 2.11 -11.02 -5.74
CA VAL A 136 3.10 -10.39 -6.62
C VAL A 136 3.04 -11.04 -8.00
N PHE A 137 3.02 -10.23 -9.05
CA PHE A 137 3.06 -10.64 -10.44
C PHE A 137 4.23 -9.97 -11.16
N GLY A 138 4.60 -10.52 -12.32
CA GLY A 138 5.63 -9.99 -13.19
C GLY A 138 7.04 -10.35 -12.72
N ASP A 139 8.00 -9.54 -13.12
CA ASP A 139 9.42 -9.78 -12.82
C ASP A 139 9.78 -9.38 -11.39
N GLU A 140 10.05 -10.37 -10.53
CA GLU A 140 10.47 -10.14 -9.14
C GLU A 140 11.81 -9.40 -9.02
N SER A 141 12.65 -9.45 -10.07
CA SER A 141 13.91 -8.70 -10.13
C SER A 141 13.75 -7.26 -10.60
N SER A 142 12.56 -6.88 -11.07
CA SER A 142 12.30 -5.53 -11.55
C SER A 142 12.55 -4.48 -10.47
N THR A 143 13.26 -3.42 -10.85
CA THR A 143 13.44 -2.21 -10.03
C THR A 143 12.20 -1.32 -10.04
N HIS A 144 11.23 -1.60 -10.91
CA HIS A 144 9.99 -0.84 -11.05
C HIS A 144 8.80 -1.65 -10.51
N THR A 145 8.07 -1.02 -9.61
CA THR A 145 6.95 -1.67 -8.93
C THR A 145 5.72 -0.78 -8.96
N THR A 146 4.58 -1.34 -9.35
CA THR A 146 3.27 -0.76 -9.12
C THR A 146 2.60 -1.48 -7.95
N LEU A 147 2.04 -0.74 -6.99
CA LEU A 147 1.19 -1.29 -5.93
C LEU A 147 -0.26 -0.98 -6.25
N LEU A 148 -1.09 -2.01 -6.43
CA LEU A 148 -2.53 -1.90 -6.64
C LEU A 148 -3.27 -2.21 -5.35
N VAL A 149 -4.09 -1.27 -4.88
CA VAL A 149 -4.86 -1.39 -3.64
C VAL A 149 -6.34 -1.27 -3.91
N CYS A 150 -7.11 -2.29 -3.51
CA CYS A 150 -8.56 -2.30 -3.56
C CYS A 150 -9.17 -2.33 -2.17
N SER A 151 -10.41 -1.87 -2.09
CA SER A 151 -11.24 -1.99 -0.89
C SER A 151 -10.62 -1.40 0.37
N VAL A 152 -10.02 -0.22 0.21
CA VAL A 152 -9.72 0.68 1.34
C VAL A 152 -11.03 0.99 2.07
N HIS A 153 -12.08 1.22 1.29
CA HIS A 153 -13.46 1.36 1.73
C HIS A 153 -14.31 0.21 1.19
N SER A 154 -14.73 -0.68 2.06
CA SER A 154 -15.38 -1.91 1.63
C SER A 154 -16.86 -1.76 1.24
N ASP A 155 -17.46 -0.58 1.49
CA ASP A 155 -18.78 -0.22 0.98
C ASP A 155 -18.75 0.31 -0.47
N GLU A 156 -17.56 0.45 -1.06
CA GLU A 156 -17.34 0.88 -2.46
C GLU A 156 -17.19 -0.30 -3.44
N ASP A 157 -17.07 -1.53 -2.92
CA ASP A 157 -17.07 -2.80 -3.67
C ASP A 157 -15.94 -2.95 -4.71
N THR A 158 -14.86 -2.18 -4.63
CA THR A 158 -13.73 -2.23 -5.59
C THR A 158 -12.96 -3.55 -5.55
N THR A 159 -13.17 -4.38 -4.53
CA THR A 159 -12.69 -5.76 -4.44
C THR A 159 -12.94 -6.56 -5.72
N TYR A 160 -14.11 -6.37 -6.37
CA TYR A 160 -14.43 -7.04 -7.63
C TYR A 160 -13.34 -6.86 -8.68
N HIS A 161 -12.91 -5.63 -8.91
CA HIS A 161 -11.93 -5.31 -9.97
C HIS A 161 -10.57 -5.94 -9.71
N CYS A 162 -10.09 -5.93 -8.46
CA CYS A 162 -8.84 -6.59 -8.12
C CYS A 162 -8.91 -8.12 -8.29
N PHE A 163 -10.00 -8.76 -7.89
CA PHE A 163 -10.18 -10.20 -8.14
C PHE A 163 -10.33 -10.51 -9.63
N ARG A 164 -10.93 -9.63 -10.43
CA ARG A 164 -10.94 -9.76 -11.90
C ARG A 164 -9.55 -9.68 -12.51
N PHE A 165 -8.69 -8.76 -12.03
CA PHE A 165 -7.29 -8.74 -12.42
C PHE A 165 -6.58 -10.02 -11.99
N MET A 166 -6.85 -10.53 -10.78
CA MET A 166 -6.32 -11.81 -10.32
C MET A 166 -6.68 -12.96 -11.28
N GLU A 167 -7.96 -13.08 -11.68
CA GLU A 167 -8.40 -14.10 -12.64
C GLU A 167 -7.73 -13.93 -14.01
N LEU A 168 -7.63 -12.69 -14.52
CA LEU A 168 -6.96 -12.39 -15.78
C LEU A 168 -5.49 -12.79 -15.74
N LEU A 169 -4.78 -12.37 -14.70
CA LEU A 169 -3.32 -12.55 -14.56
C LEU A 169 -2.92 -13.97 -14.17
N ARG A 170 -3.83 -14.75 -13.56
CA ARG A 170 -3.57 -16.17 -13.26
C ARG A 170 -3.21 -16.95 -14.52
N SER A 171 -3.86 -16.66 -15.65
CA SER A 171 -3.65 -17.34 -16.92
C SER A 171 -2.80 -16.56 -17.92
N ASN A 172 -2.44 -15.30 -17.62
CA ASN A 172 -1.77 -14.41 -18.56
C ASN A 172 -0.73 -13.55 -17.80
N GLN A 173 0.22 -14.21 -17.15
CA GLN A 173 1.23 -13.51 -16.32
C GLN A 173 2.12 -12.58 -17.15
N GLU A 174 2.31 -12.88 -18.43
CA GLU A 174 3.06 -12.07 -19.39
C GLU A 174 2.48 -10.68 -19.65
N LEU A 175 1.22 -10.44 -19.25
CA LEU A 175 0.61 -9.11 -19.31
C LEU A 175 1.26 -8.11 -18.34
N ILE A 176 1.99 -8.60 -17.34
CA ILE A 176 2.72 -7.76 -16.39
C ILE A 176 4.22 -7.93 -16.64
N GLN A 177 4.83 -6.88 -17.20
CA GLN A 177 6.26 -6.84 -17.55
C GLN A 177 7.14 -6.28 -16.43
N GLN A 178 6.56 -5.48 -15.55
CA GLN A 178 7.20 -4.94 -14.35
C GLN A 178 6.78 -5.77 -13.13
N ARG A 179 7.07 -5.31 -11.92
CA ARG A 179 6.51 -5.90 -10.70
C ARG A 179 5.17 -5.24 -10.36
N LEU A 180 4.14 -6.06 -10.18
CA LEU A 180 2.84 -5.62 -9.65
C LEU A 180 2.58 -6.31 -8.31
N VAL A 181 2.43 -5.51 -7.26
CA VAL A 181 1.95 -5.97 -5.95
C VAL A 181 0.46 -5.64 -5.86
N LEU A 182 -0.39 -6.66 -5.70
CA LEU A 182 -1.84 -6.52 -5.71
C LEU A 182 -2.41 -6.85 -4.34
N ILE A 183 -3.10 -5.89 -3.71
CA ILE A 183 -3.88 -6.05 -2.47
C ILE A 183 -5.37 -6.00 -2.84
N PRO A 184 -6.09 -7.14 -2.88
CA PRO A 184 -7.45 -7.18 -3.40
C PRO A 184 -8.50 -6.69 -2.40
N LEU A 185 -8.19 -6.71 -1.11
CA LEU A 185 -9.13 -6.43 -0.03
C LEU A 185 -8.37 -5.91 1.20
N LEU A 186 -8.13 -4.60 1.24
CA LEU A 186 -7.38 -3.99 2.35
C LEU A 186 -8.20 -4.00 3.65
N ASN A 187 -9.52 -3.79 3.58
CA ASN A 187 -10.42 -3.74 4.73
C ASN A 187 -11.36 -4.96 4.79
N PRO A 188 -10.87 -6.17 5.13
CA PRO A 188 -11.73 -7.35 5.17
C PRO A 188 -12.80 -7.29 6.25
N ASP A 189 -12.55 -6.63 7.38
CA ASP A 189 -13.53 -6.51 8.46
C ASP A 189 -14.72 -5.65 8.03
N GLY A 190 -14.48 -4.58 7.29
CA GLY A 190 -15.54 -3.76 6.69
C GLY A 190 -16.30 -4.52 5.59
N PHE A 191 -15.61 -5.36 4.81
CA PHE A 191 -16.22 -6.17 3.75
C PHE A 191 -17.18 -7.22 4.31
N PHE A 192 -16.84 -7.85 5.43
CA PHE A 192 -17.69 -8.86 6.08
C PHE A 192 -18.71 -8.28 7.05
N SER A 193 -18.72 -6.97 7.28
CA SER A 193 -19.76 -6.35 8.10
C SER A 193 -21.11 -6.29 7.38
N GLN A 194 -22.18 -6.17 8.14
CA GLN A 194 -23.54 -6.05 7.61
C GLN A 194 -24.22 -4.81 8.21
N PRO A 195 -24.51 -3.76 7.45
CA PRO A 195 -24.11 -3.54 6.05
C PRO A 195 -22.59 -3.40 5.93
N ARG A 196 -22.04 -3.56 4.70
CA ARG A 196 -20.63 -3.29 4.45
C ARG A 196 -20.25 -1.88 4.84
N SER A 197 -19.06 -1.75 5.38
CA SER A 197 -18.61 -0.52 6.00
C SER A 197 -17.44 0.12 5.25
N ARG A 198 -17.48 1.44 5.17
CA ARG A 198 -16.31 2.24 4.77
C ARG A 198 -15.16 2.05 5.76
N THR A 199 -15.48 2.08 7.06
CA THR A 199 -14.50 1.97 8.14
C THR A 199 -14.15 0.52 8.45
N ASN A 200 -12.99 0.32 9.07
CA ASN A 200 -12.57 -0.98 9.56
C ASN A 200 -13.32 -1.39 10.85
N ALA A 201 -12.88 -2.48 11.51
CA ALA A 201 -13.50 -2.99 12.74
C ALA A 201 -13.49 -2.01 13.92
N ASN A 202 -12.53 -1.09 13.95
CA ASN A 202 -12.41 -0.06 14.99
C ASN A 202 -13.24 1.20 14.67
N GLY A 203 -14.00 1.21 13.57
CA GLY A 203 -14.74 2.37 13.11
C GLY A 203 -13.86 3.47 12.54
N VAL A 204 -12.67 3.12 12.02
CA VAL A 204 -11.67 4.05 11.47
C VAL A 204 -11.71 4.05 9.95
N ASP A 205 -11.73 5.25 9.34
CA ASP A 205 -11.51 5.44 7.90
C ASP A 205 -10.01 5.26 7.60
N LEU A 206 -9.65 4.15 6.95
CA LEU A 206 -8.26 3.82 6.63
C LEU A 206 -7.59 4.90 5.77
N ASN A 207 -8.36 5.60 4.90
CA ASN A 207 -7.89 6.72 4.09
C ASN A 207 -7.90 8.07 4.84
N ARG A 208 -7.89 8.05 6.17
CA ARG A 208 -7.70 9.17 7.11
C ARG A 208 -6.72 8.81 8.22
N ASN A 209 -6.18 7.59 8.21
CA ASN A 209 -5.38 7.06 9.30
C ASN A 209 -3.91 6.79 8.93
N LEU A 210 -3.47 7.00 7.69
CA LEU A 210 -2.06 6.83 7.32
C LEU A 210 -1.14 7.78 8.11
N PRO A 211 0.13 7.38 8.37
CA PRO A 211 1.05 8.13 9.22
C PRO A 211 1.67 9.33 8.48
N THR A 212 0.86 10.35 8.19
CA THR A 212 1.31 11.61 7.59
C THR A 212 1.80 12.60 8.65
N LYS A 213 2.75 13.47 8.29
CA LYS A 213 3.39 14.44 9.20
C LYS A 213 2.39 15.38 9.86
N ASP A 214 1.32 15.71 9.15
CA ASP A 214 0.27 16.63 9.60
C ASP A 214 -0.87 15.94 10.34
N TRP A 215 -0.89 14.60 10.40
CA TRP A 215 -1.99 13.84 11.00
C TRP A 215 -2.27 14.27 12.44
N ALA A 216 -1.24 14.34 13.28
CA ALA A 216 -1.39 14.66 14.71
C ALA A 216 -1.99 16.06 14.97
N THR A 217 -1.81 16.99 14.03
CA THR A 217 -2.28 18.38 14.18
C THR A 217 -3.57 18.66 13.43
N LEU A 218 -3.81 17.99 12.31
CA LEU A 218 -4.89 18.34 11.39
C LEU A 218 -5.99 17.29 11.25
N ALA A 219 -5.71 15.98 11.41
CA ALA A 219 -6.70 14.94 11.11
C ALA A 219 -7.97 15.07 11.98
N HIS A 220 -7.81 15.11 13.30
CA HIS A 220 -8.94 15.30 14.22
C HIS A 220 -9.59 16.68 14.09
N ARG A 221 -8.80 17.72 13.82
CA ARG A 221 -9.34 19.07 13.58
C ARG A 221 -10.23 19.09 12.35
N GLN A 222 -9.79 18.47 11.24
CA GLN A 222 -10.58 18.37 10.02
C GLN A 222 -11.84 17.52 10.25
N TRP A 223 -11.70 16.36 10.91
CA TRP A 223 -12.84 15.51 11.25
C TRP A 223 -13.89 16.26 12.06
N LYS A 224 -13.47 17.04 13.08
CA LYS A 224 -14.37 17.84 13.92
C LYS A 224 -15.05 18.97 13.15
N TRP A 225 -14.29 19.75 12.40
CA TRP A 225 -14.79 21.00 11.82
C TRP A 225 -15.36 20.85 10.40
N SER A 226 -14.74 20.04 9.55
CA SER A 226 -15.18 19.85 8.16
C SER A 226 -16.20 18.73 8.02
N TYR A 227 -16.05 17.67 8.81
CA TYR A 227 -16.91 16.49 8.74
C TYR A 227 -17.87 16.35 9.91
N GLN A 228 -17.95 17.34 10.83
CA GLN A 228 -18.89 17.37 11.97
C GLN A 228 -18.84 16.08 12.81
N GLN A 229 -17.66 15.50 12.98
CA GLN A 229 -17.41 14.22 13.65
C GLN A 229 -18.21 13.04 13.07
N ASN A 230 -18.57 13.11 11.79
CA ASN A 230 -19.22 11.97 11.13
C ASN A 230 -18.35 10.72 11.27
N PRO A 231 -18.88 9.63 11.85
CA PRO A 231 -18.11 8.39 12.07
C PRO A 231 -17.52 7.79 10.79
N ARG A 232 -18.14 8.09 9.63
CA ARG A 232 -17.66 7.65 8.31
C ARG A 232 -16.25 8.12 7.99
N TYR A 233 -15.77 9.24 8.59
CA TYR A 233 -14.48 9.87 8.32
C TYR A 233 -13.58 9.91 9.56
N ASN A 234 -13.82 9.01 10.53
CA ASN A 234 -13.05 8.95 11.77
C ASN A 234 -11.57 8.62 11.48
N PRO A 235 -10.62 9.49 11.85
CA PRO A 235 -9.21 9.26 11.59
C PRO A 235 -8.52 8.26 12.53
N GLY A 236 -9.22 7.75 13.53
CA GLY A 236 -8.66 6.82 14.52
C GLY A 236 -7.99 7.53 15.71
N LYS A 237 -7.30 6.76 16.55
CA LYS A 237 -6.67 7.23 17.79
C LYS A 237 -5.24 7.74 17.61
N GLY A 238 -4.53 7.24 16.62
CA GLY A 238 -3.14 7.54 16.31
C GLY A 238 -2.85 7.42 14.82
N ALA A 239 -1.85 8.11 14.33
CA ALA A 239 -1.39 8.01 12.95
C ALA A 239 -0.91 6.59 12.64
N GLY A 240 -1.49 5.91 11.65
CA GLY A 240 -1.14 4.54 11.32
C GLY A 240 -1.48 3.52 12.41
N SER A 241 -2.48 3.81 13.26
CA SER A 241 -2.87 2.91 14.36
C SER A 241 -3.51 1.61 13.87
N GLU A 242 -4.09 1.58 12.67
CA GLU A 242 -4.87 0.46 12.17
C GLU A 242 -3.97 -0.59 11.48
N LYS A 243 -4.22 -1.86 11.78
CA LYS A 243 -3.41 -2.99 11.25
C LYS A 243 -3.40 -3.06 9.74
N GLU A 244 -4.50 -2.71 9.11
CA GLU A 244 -4.64 -2.65 7.67
C GLU A 244 -3.68 -1.60 7.06
N ASN A 245 -3.57 -0.43 7.68
CA ASN A 245 -2.62 0.60 7.24
C ASN A 245 -1.17 0.23 7.54
N GLN A 246 -0.90 -0.45 8.66
CA GLN A 246 0.43 -0.96 8.98
C GLN A 246 0.87 -2.01 7.95
N PHE A 247 -0.03 -2.92 7.57
CA PHE A 247 0.20 -3.88 6.49
C PHE A 247 0.49 -3.16 5.16
N LEU A 248 -0.33 -2.18 4.76
CA LEU A 248 -0.10 -1.40 3.55
C LEU A 248 1.26 -0.72 3.56
N VAL A 249 1.61 -0.03 4.66
CA VAL A 249 2.91 0.64 4.81
C VAL A 249 4.06 -0.36 4.79
N SER A 250 3.92 -1.55 5.41
CA SER A 250 4.95 -2.59 5.35
C SER A 250 5.24 -3.05 3.93
N LEU A 251 4.22 -3.21 3.08
CA LEU A 251 4.41 -3.55 1.67
C LEU A 251 5.01 -2.39 0.86
N ILE A 252 4.65 -1.14 1.16
CA ILE A 252 5.28 0.03 0.54
C ILE A 252 6.78 0.07 0.87
N LEU A 253 7.16 -0.17 2.12
CA LEU A 253 8.57 -0.24 2.54
C LEU A 253 9.33 -1.40 1.89
N GLN A 254 8.70 -2.56 1.83
CA GLN A 254 9.30 -3.79 1.28
C GLN A 254 9.53 -3.69 -0.23
N TYR A 255 8.52 -3.23 -0.98
CA TYR A 255 8.55 -3.25 -2.45
C TYR A 255 8.94 -1.93 -3.08
N LYS A 256 8.96 -0.82 -2.32
CA LYS A 256 9.35 0.53 -2.76
C LYS A 256 8.70 0.91 -4.09
N PRO A 257 7.36 0.96 -4.16
CA PRO A 257 6.66 1.17 -5.42
C PRO A 257 6.97 2.55 -6.02
N ASP A 258 7.14 2.61 -7.34
CA ASP A 258 7.27 3.86 -8.10
C ASP A 258 5.94 4.62 -8.18
N LYS A 259 4.84 3.92 -8.03
CA LYS A 259 3.48 4.45 -8.00
C LYS A 259 2.53 3.50 -7.27
N ILE A 260 1.46 4.07 -6.75
CA ILE A 260 0.37 3.34 -6.13
C ILE A 260 -0.92 3.65 -6.88
N VAL A 261 -1.70 2.62 -7.19
CA VAL A 261 -3.03 2.74 -7.77
C VAL A 261 -4.05 2.32 -6.71
N SER A 262 -4.91 3.24 -6.31
CA SER A 262 -5.96 3.00 -5.31
C SER A 262 -7.34 3.05 -5.96
N LEU A 263 -8.11 1.97 -5.82
CA LEU A 263 -9.42 1.87 -6.43
C LEU A 263 -10.52 2.28 -5.45
N HIS A 264 -11.37 3.19 -5.90
CA HIS A 264 -12.52 3.74 -5.20
C HIS A 264 -13.77 3.78 -6.09
N SER A 265 -14.91 4.15 -5.55
CA SER A 265 -16.16 4.48 -6.26
C SER A 265 -17.04 5.39 -5.39
N PRO A 266 -18.02 6.17 -5.91
CA PRO A 266 -18.63 6.10 -7.25
C PRO A 266 -18.52 7.42 -8.05
N LEU A 267 -17.38 8.04 -8.24
CA LEU A 267 -17.29 9.42 -8.72
C LEU A 267 -16.90 9.60 -10.20
N ASP A 268 -16.49 8.53 -10.91
CA ASP A 268 -16.07 8.51 -12.32
C ASP A 268 -15.00 9.54 -12.67
N PHE A 269 -13.85 9.43 -12.04
CA PHE A 269 -12.65 10.18 -12.40
C PHE A 269 -11.36 9.44 -11.97
N LEU A 270 -10.26 9.84 -12.57
CA LEU A 270 -8.92 9.55 -12.06
C LEU A 270 -8.37 10.80 -11.40
N ASP A 271 -7.93 10.67 -10.14
CA ASP A 271 -7.19 11.70 -9.40
C ASP A 271 -5.71 11.33 -9.33
N LEU A 272 -4.84 12.31 -9.53
CA LEU A 272 -3.41 12.14 -9.33
C LEU A 272 -2.98 12.94 -8.10
N ASP A 273 -2.93 12.28 -6.98
CA ASP A 273 -2.37 12.82 -5.75
C ASP A 273 -0.85 12.79 -5.84
N TYR A 274 -0.23 13.92 -6.15
CA TYR A 274 1.21 14.03 -6.18
C TYR A 274 1.72 15.46 -6.06
N MET A 275 2.34 15.76 -4.95
CA MET A 275 3.14 16.93 -4.61
C MET A 275 2.54 18.32 -4.85
N ASP A 276 2.77 19.19 -3.87
CA ASP A 276 2.66 20.63 -4.08
C ASP A 276 3.55 21.05 -5.26
N LYS A 277 2.94 21.78 -6.21
CA LYS A 277 3.52 22.20 -7.50
C LYS A 277 4.82 23.01 -7.38
N ARG A 278 5.27 23.34 -6.19
CA ARG A 278 6.31 24.32 -5.91
C ARG A 278 7.59 23.77 -5.33
N GLU A 279 7.63 22.48 -4.92
CA GLU A 279 8.80 21.90 -4.26
C GLU A 279 9.31 20.66 -5.00
N GLY A 280 10.57 20.63 -5.32
CA GLY A 280 11.28 19.46 -5.85
C GLY A 280 12.52 19.80 -6.66
N ASP A 281 13.46 18.88 -6.70
CA ASP A 281 14.56 18.90 -7.65
C ASP A 281 14.09 18.52 -9.07
N GLU A 282 14.97 18.64 -10.06
CA GLU A 282 14.64 18.39 -11.48
C GLU A 282 14.18 16.95 -11.72
N GLU A 283 14.72 15.97 -11.00
CA GLU A 283 14.36 14.57 -11.15
C GLU A 283 12.91 14.34 -10.68
N LEU A 284 12.56 14.90 -9.55
CA LEU A 284 11.22 14.82 -8.98
C LEU A 284 10.17 15.51 -9.84
N LEU A 285 10.50 16.67 -10.42
CA LEU A 285 9.66 17.36 -11.40
C LEU A 285 9.47 16.52 -12.67
N ALA A 286 10.52 15.81 -13.11
CA ALA A 286 10.42 14.90 -14.26
C ALA A 286 9.50 13.70 -13.99
N VAL A 287 9.60 13.07 -12.82
CA VAL A 287 8.68 11.99 -12.40
C VAL A 287 7.23 12.49 -12.39
N ARG A 288 7.00 13.67 -11.82
CA ARG A 288 5.68 14.30 -11.78
C ARG A 288 5.09 14.54 -13.16
N LYS A 289 5.87 15.11 -14.09
CA LYS A 289 5.42 15.31 -15.47
C LYS A 289 5.01 14.00 -16.12
N ARG A 290 5.80 12.96 -15.96
CA ARG A 290 5.49 11.62 -16.50
C ARG A 290 4.21 11.04 -15.88
N ALA A 291 4.04 11.15 -14.56
CA ALA A 291 2.83 10.72 -13.88
C ALA A 291 1.58 11.46 -14.37
N TRP A 292 1.71 12.76 -14.60
CA TRP A 292 0.62 13.59 -15.16
C TRP A 292 0.20 13.14 -16.55
N PHE A 293 1.16 12.98 -17.49
CA PHE A 293 0.87 12.49 -18.83
C PHE A 293 0.29 11.08 -18.82
N GLN A 294 0.78 10.22 -17.95
CA GLN A 294 0.23 8.88 -17.79
C GLN A 294 -1.23 8.93 -17.30
N ALA A 295 -1.55 9.83 -16.36
CA ALA A 295 -2.92 10.02 -15.88
C ALA A 295 -3.86 10.57 -16.97
N GLN A 296 -3.38 11.49 -17.81
CA GLN A 296 -4.13 11.99 -18.97
C GLN A 296 -4.37 10.87 -20.00
N SER A 297 -3.33 10.13 -20.39
CA SER A 297 -3.45 8.98 -21.31
C SER A 297 -4.43 7.95 -20.79
N PHE A 298 -4.38 7.63 -19.51
CA PHE A 298 -5.34 6.73 -18.86
C PHE A 298 -6.77 7.26 -18.98
N ALA A 299 -6.98 8.54 -18.69
CA ALA A 299 -8.32 9.16 -18.74
C ALA A 299 -8.89 9.17 -20.16
N GLU A 300 -8.07 9.49 -21.17
CA GLU A 300 -8.44 9.46 -22.59
C GLU A 300 -8.80 8.04 -23.04
N GLN A 301 -7.96 7.07 -22.72
CA GLN A 301 -8.16 5.66 -23.12
C GLN A 301 -9.40 5.03 -22.47
N SER A 302 -9.64 5.33 -21.20
CA SER A 302 -10.78 4.78 -20.43
C SER A 302 -12.06 5.60 -20.58
N GLY A 303 -11.98 6.83 -21.11
CA GLY A 303 -13.10 7.78 -21.20
C GLY A 303 -13.56 8.29 -19.82
N THR A 304 -12.71 8.21 -18.81
CA THR A 304 -12.97 8.81 -17.49
C THR A 304 -12.48 10.26 -17.43
N ARG A 305 -12.86 11.01 -16.42
CA ARG A 305 -12.39 12.38 -16.22
C ARG A 305 -11.06 12.37 -15.48
N PHE A 306 -10.16 13.27 -15.81
CA PHE A 306 -8.97 13.51 -15.00
C PHE A 306 -9.21 14.69 -14.04
N ARG A 307 -8.78 14.54 -12.80
CA ARG A 307 -8.91 15.54 -11.72
C ARG A 307 -7.59 15.65 -10.95
N ASP A 308 -7.44 16.75 -10.25
CA ASP A 308 -6.32 17.02 -9.33
C ASP A 308 -6.96 17.62 -8.06
N TYR A 309 -7.29 16.77 -7.11
CA TYR A 309 -7.89 17.17 -5.84
C TYR A 309 -6.82 17.41 -4.76
N ARG A 310 -7.21 18.13 -3.73
CA ARG A 310 -6.35 18.30 -2.55
C ARG A 310 -6.35 17.03 -1.72
N THR A 311 -5.17 16.66 -1.26
CA THR A 311 -4.98 15.57 -0.30
C THR A 311 -5.48 15.95 1.11
N PHE A 312 -5.76 14.94 1.90
CA PHE A 312 -6.27 15.10 3.27
C PHE A 312 -5.27 14.53 4.27
N PRO A 313 -5.17 15.07 5.50
CA PRO A 313 -4.36 14.49 6.56
C PRO A 313 -4.71 13.01 6.77
N GLY A 314 -3.70 12.15 6.76
CA GLY A 314 -3.87 10.71 6.91
C GLY A 314 -4.44 9.98 5.69
N SER A 315 -4.61 10.65 4.54
CA SER A 315 -4.98 9.98 3.28
C SER A 315 -3.76 9.34 2.60
N LEU A 316 -4.02 8.36 1.72
CA LEU A 316 -2.96 7.74 0.91
C LEU A 316 -2.31 8.78 -0.03
N GLY A 317 -3.10 9.70 -0.59
CA GLY A 317 -2.57 10.80 -1.39
C GLY A 317 -1.60 11.69 -0.61
N ARG A 318 -1.96 12.10 0.62
CA ARG A 318 -1.05 12.88 1.49
C ARG A 318 0.20 12.08 1.87
N PHE A 319 0.05 10.80 2.13
CA PHE A 319 1.19 9.90 2.39
C PHE A 319 2.10 9.82 1.16
N GLY A 320 1.55 9.65 -0.03
CA GLY A 320 2.29 9.66 -1.29
C GLY A 320 3.06 10.96 -1.53
N ASP A 321 2.44 12.11 -1.28
CA ASP A 321 3.09 13.42 -1.35
C ASP A 321 4.36 13.49 -0.48
N GLU A 322 4.26 13.04 0.76
CA GLU A 322 5.37 13.07 1.71
C GLU A 322 6.49 12.10 1.35
N TRP A 323 6.13 10.95 0.79
CA TRP A 323 7.06 9.86 0.43
C TRP A 323 7.51 9.91 -1.03
N LYS A 324 7.05 10.91 -1.78
CA LYS A 324 7.40 11.13 -3.19
C LYS A 324 6.98 9.98 -4.10
N ILE A 325 5.83 9.38 -3.79
CA ILE A 325 5.23 8.30 -4.56
C ILE A 325 3.94 8.82 -5.21
N PRO A 326 3.81 8.86 -6.54
CA PRO A 326 2.56 9.19 -7.22
C PRO A 326 1.43 8.23 -6.84
N ILE A 327 0.29 8.78 -6.43
CA ILE A 327 -0.91 8.02 -6.11
C ILE A 327 -1.96 8.29 -7.18
N TYR A 328 -2.37 7.24 -7.89
CA TYR A 328 -3.46 7.26 -8.85
C TYR A 328 -4.72 6.75 -8.16
N THR A 329 -5.61 7.66 -7.77
CA THR A 329 -6.89 7.33 -7.14
C THR A 329 -7.93 7.22 -8.25
N LEU A 330 -8.27 6.00 -8.65
CA LEU A 330 -9.30 5.73 -9.64
C LEU A 330 -10.66 5.54 -8.97
N GLU A 331 -11.55 6.46 -9.22
CA GLU A 331 -12.95 6.42 -8.82
C GLU A 331 -13.78 5.80 -9.96
N PHE A 332 -14.27 4.58 -9.79
CA PHE A 332 -15.21 3.98 -10.74
C PHE A 332 -16.53 4.75 -10.77
N PRO A 333 -17.30 4.71 -11.90
CA PRO A 333 -18.54 5.50 -12.03
C PRO A 333 -19.65 5.05 -11.09
N GLU A 334 -19.69 3.75 -10.75
CA GLU A 334 -20.71 3.17 -9.88
C GLU A 334 -20.09 2.13 -8.95
N LYS A 335 -20.79 1.82 -7.87
CA LYS A 335 -20.42 0.64 -7.07
C LYS A 335 -20.59 -0.62 -7.94
N PRO A 336 -19.60 -1.53 -7.96
CA PRO A 336 -19.67 -2.75 -8.74
C PRO A 336 -20.91 -3.58 -8.39
N GLY A 337 -21.87 -3.52 -9.25
CA GLY A 337 -23.10 -4.29 -9.19
C GLY A 337 -23.19 -5.21 -10.40
N ARG A 338 -24.36 -5.26 -11.04
CA ARG A 338 -24.60 -6.06 -12.27
C ARG A 338 -23.76 -5.62 -13.47
N GLN A 339 -23.21 -4.38 -13.46
CA GLN A 339 -22.38 -3.82 -14.52
C GLN A 339 -20.88 -3.97 -14.25
N ALA A 340 -20.47 -4.56 -13.13
CA ALA A 340 -19.05 -4.65 -12.73
C ALA A 340 -18.14 -5.22 -13.82
N ALA A 341 -18.57 -6.25 -14.54
CA ALA A 341 -17.82 -6.84 -15.65
C ALA A 341 -17.63 -5.85 -16.82
N LYS A 342 -18.67 -5.07 -17.15
CA LYS A 342 -18.57 -4.04 -18.21
C LYS A 342 -17.61 -2.92 -17.83
N GLU A 343 -17.65 -2.49 -16.58
CA GLU A 343 -16.71 -1.48 -16.07
C GLU A 343 -15.27 -2.00 -16.06
N PHE A 344 -15.06 -3.25 -15.63
CA PHE A 344 -13.74 -3.87 -15.71
C PHE A 344 -13.19 -3.84 -17.14
N GLU A 345 -13.99 -4.23 -18.14
CA GLU A 345 -13.56 -4.20 -19.55
C GLU A 345 -13.27 -2.78 -20.05
N ARG A 346 -14.00 -1.77 -19.57
CA ARG A 346 -13.75 -0.36 -19.90
C ARG A 346 -12.35 0.10 -19.44
N PHE A 347 -11.96 -0.28 -18.24
CA PHE A 347 -10.72 0.21 -17.62
C PHE A 347 -9.52 -0.73 -17.80
N LYS A 348 -9.75 -1.99 -18.17
CA LYS A 348 -8.73 -3.05 -18.21
C LYS A 348 -7.47 -2.67 -18.98
N SER A 349 -7.61 -2.18 -20.22
CA SER A 349 -6.45 -1.83 -21.08
C SER A 349 -5.64 -0.68 -20.50
N ALA A 350 -6.31 0.39 -20.07
CA ALA A 350 -5.67 1.55 -19.44
C ALA A 350 -4.96 1.15 -18.13
N MET A 351 -5.55 0.27 -17.34
CA MET A 351 -4.94 -0.26 -16.12
C MET A 351 -3.69 -1.09 -16.41
N LEU A 352 -3.73 -1.99 -17.41
CA LEU A 352 -2.55 -2.79 -17.80
C LEU A 352 -1.41 -1.91 -18.31
N GLU A 353 -1.72 -0.86 -19.09
CA GLU A 353 -0.73 0.14 -19.49
C GLU A 353 -0.16 0.86 -18.27
N LEU A 354 -1.02 1.34 -17.37
CA LEU A 354 -0.60 1.99 -16.13
C LEU A 354 0.33 1.11 -15.28
N PHE A 355 0.05 -0.20 -15.18
CA PHE A 355 0.90 -1.12 -14.42
C PHE A 355 2.29 -1.28 -15.05
N ASN A 356 2.39 -1.29 -16.38
CA ASN A 356 3.62 -1.57 -17.10
C ASN A 356 4.45 -0.33 -17.44
N THR A 357 3.89 0.88 -17.38
CA THR A 357 4.63 2.10 -17.70
C THR A 357 5.58 2.47 -16.57
N ASN A 358 6.86 2.67 -16.93
CA ASN A 358 7.89 3.08 -16.01
C ASN A 358 7.95 4.62 -15.91
N LEU A 359 7.88 5.15 -14.70
CA LEU A 359 7.99 6.59 -14.46
C LEU A 359 9.43 7.13 -14.51
N SER A 360 10.46 6.28 -14.49
CA SER A 360 11.86 6.68 -14.63
C SER A 360 12.31 6.88 -16.09
N THR A 361 11.59 6.28 -17.08
CA THR A 361 11.91 6.43 -18.50
C THR A 361 11.28 7.68 -19.09
N GLN A 362 11.99 8.38 -19.99
CA GLN A 362 11.42 9.54 -20.70
C GLN A 362 10.33 9.09 -21.67
N PRO A 363 9.14 9.75 -21.71
CA PRO A 363 8.17 9.53 -22.76
C PRO A 363 8.77 9.97 -24.11
N THR A 364 8.57 9.16 -25.13
CA THR A 364 9.07 9.43 -26.51
C THR A 364 8.33 10.59 -27.23
N ALA A 365 7.36 11.24 -26.57
CA ALA A 365 6.51 12.28 -27.17
C ALA A 365 6.25 13.45 -26.21
N LEU A 366 7.27 14.28 -25.95
CA LEU A 366 7.11 15.57 -25.26
C LEU A 366 7.49 16.72 -26.20
N ASN A 367 6.83 16.84 -27.36
CA ASN A 367 7.12 17.90 -28.33
C ASN A 367 6.06 19.01 -28.46
N ASN A 368 5.03 19.03 -27.60
CA ASN A 368 4.03 20.10 -27.63
C ASN A 368 4.33 21.16 -26.56
N GLU A 369 4.66 22.38 -27.00
CA GLU A 369 4.88 23.54 -26.12
C GLU A 369 3.63 23.93 -25.31
N GLN A 370 2.43 23.58 -25.77
CA GLN A 370 1.16 23.86 -25.05
C GLN A 370 1.00 23.08 -23.74
N ASP A 371 1.67 21.93 -23.57
CA ASP A 371 1.58 21.12 -22.36
C ASP A 371 2.48 21.65 -21.23
N LYS A 372 3.43 22.54 -21.54
CA LYS A 372 4.36 23.11 -20.56
C LYS A 372 3.69 24.14 -19.64
N ASP A 373 2.73 24.89 -20.16
CA ASP A 373 2.07 25.97 -19.40
C ASP A 373 1.01 25.47 -18.41
N GLN A 374 0.54 24.22 -18.55
CA GLN A 374 -0.40 23.61 -17.59
C GLN A 374 0.30 22.99 -16.36
N LEU A 375 1.62 22.84 -16.40
CA LEU A 375 2.41 22.18 -15.36
C LEU A 375 3.20 23.18 -14.47
N LEU A 376 3.20 24.46 -14.83
CA LEU A 376 3.75 25.57 -14.07
C LEU A 376 2.62 26.37 -13.41
#